data_5070b44ac6fdfeee19796b23c30bdaf6
#
_entry.id   5070b44ac6fdfeee19796b23c30bdaf6
#
_cell.length_a   1.000
_cell.length_b   1.000
_cell.length_c   1.000
_cell.angle_alpha   90.00
_cell.angle_beta   90.00
_cell.angle_gamma   90.00
#
_symmetry.space_group_name_H-M   'P 1'
#
loop_
_entity.id
_entity.type
_entity.pdbx_description
1 polymer ?
#
loop_
_entity_poly.entity_id
_entity_poly.type
_entity_poly.pdbx_seq_one_letter_code
_entity_poly.pdbx_strand_id
1 'polypeptide(L)'
;MSTVPSEPNRAHSHFLSLPDLAARSAGGAVLWANDDLFAEKENLIKPAPAEFRPATFGHKGQVYDGWETRRRRGTTGDSHDSAIIRLGVPGLVRGVVVDTAWFTGNYPPQISVEAAYVEGYPSVEELVDKVTWTTLVERSGVNGDTRNPFKVNSSQRWSHIRLSIYPDGGVARFRVHGEGLLNPDSVSYTHLTLPTILLV
;
A
#
# COMPACT_ATOMS: atom_id res chain seq x y z
N MET A 1 33.58 -33.08 8.93
CA MET A 1 32.38 -32.46 9.51
C MET A 1 31.96 -31.34 8.59
N SER A 2 30.96 -31.59 7.77
CA SER A 2 30.44 -30.61 6.78
C SER A 2 29.37 -29.78 7.47
N THR A 3 29.59 -28.48 7.65
CA THR A 3 28.60 -27.54 8.15
C THR A 3 27.68 -27.17 6.99
N VAL A 4 26.44 -27.67 7.07
CA VAL A 4 25.35 -27.23 6.18
C VAL A 4 25.07 -25.76 6.46
N PRO A 5 25.06 -24.87 5.44
CA PRO A 5 24.69 -23.48 5.65
C PRO A 5 23.22 -23.42 6.08
N SER A 6 22.95 -22.68 7.15
CA SER A 6 21.59 -22.39 7.62
C SER A 6 20.79 -21.69 6.53
N GLU A 7 19.67 -22.28 6.10
CA GLU A 7 18.74 -21.66 5.15
C GLU A 7 18.22 -20.31 5.70
N PRO A 8 18.29 -19.21 4.93
CA PRO A 8 17.69 -17.97 5.36
C PRO A 8 16.16 -18.08 5.29
N ASN A 9 15.58 -18.13 6.46
CA ASN A 9 14.24 -17.68 6.86
C ASN A 9 13.07 -17.84 5.89
N ARG A 10 12.65 -19.08 5.64
CA ARG A 10 11.40 -19.41 4.90
C ARG A 10 10.14 -18.79 5.50
N ALA A 11 10.16 -18.35 6.76
CA ALA A 11 9.00 -17.76 7.44
C ALA A 11 8.67 -16.33 6.96
N HIS A 12 9.64 -15.58 6.39
CA HIS A 12 9.44 -14.23 5.89
C HIS A 12 8.84 -14.16 4.48
N SER A 13 8.88 -15.23 3.71
CA SER A 13 8.48 -15.21 2.30
C SER A 13 7.04 -15.64 2.03
N HIS A 14 6.36 -16.28 2.97
CA HIS A 14 5.04 -16.85 2.72
C HIS A 14 3.98 -15.80 2.33
N PHE A 15 3.97 -14.63 2.96
CA PHE A 15 2.96 -13.62 2.63
C PHE A 15 3.15 -12.98 1.25
N LEU A 16 4.38 -13.01 0.70
CA LEU A 16 4.67 -12.46 -0.63
C LEU A 16 4.00 -13.24 -1.77
N SER A 17 3.54 -14.48 -1.51
CA SER A 17 2.77 -15.27 -2.47
C SER A 17 1.27 -14.97 -2.45
N LEU A 18 0.79 -14.21 -1.44
CA LEU A 18 -0.60 -13.81 -1.35
C LEU A 18 -0.93 -12.65 -2.30
N PRO A 19 -2.20 -12.49 -2.71
CA PRO A 19 -2.62 -11.37 -3.54
C PRO A 19 -2.26 -10.01 -2.92
N ASP A 20 -1.97 -9.03 -3.78
CA ASP A 20 -1.86 -7.63 -3.39
C ASP A 20 -3.26 -7.00 -3.35
N LEU A 21 -3.79 -6.81 -2.15
CA LEU A 21 -5.14 -6.27 -1.90
C LEU A 21 -5.24 -4.78 -2.25
N ALA A 22 -4.10 -4.05 -2.31
CA ALA A 22 -4.05 -2.64 -2.65
C ALA A 22 -3.89 -2.39 -4.15
N ALA A 23 -3.58 -3.42 -4.95
CA ALA A 23 -3.31 -3.25 -6.37
C ALA A 23 -4.46 -2.53 -7.09
N ARG A 24 -4.12 -1.59 -7.99
CA ARG A 24 -5.12 -0.90 -8.82
C ARG A 24 -5.93 -1.89 -9.66
N SER A 25 -5.31 -2.95 -10.16
CA SER A 25 -5.97 -4.02 -10.91
C SER A 25 -7.00 -4.80 -10.08
N ALA A 26 -6.88 -4.79 -8.75
CA ALA A 26 -7.84 -5.36 -7.83
C ALA A 26 -8.93 -4.35 -7.38
N GLY A 27 -8.90 -3.11 -7.89
CA GLY A 27 -9.82 -2.04 -7.51
C GLY A 27 -9.30 -1.14 -6.38
N GLY A 28 -8.02 -1.26 -6.00
CA GLY A 28 -7.38 -0.37 -5.05
C GLY A 28 -7.29 1.07 -5.55
N ALA A 29 -7.31 2.03 -4.62
CA ALA A 29 -7.21 3.45 -4.93
C ALA A 29 -6.42 4.19 -3.84
N VAL A 30 -5.54 5.10 -4.25
CA VAL A 30 -4.92 6.06 -3.32
C VAL A 30 -5.88 7.25 -3.19
N LEU A 31 -6.53 7.34 -2.05
CA LEU A 31 -7.60 8.34 -1.83
C LEU A 31 -7.01 9.72 -1.51
N TRP A 32 -5.89 9.74 -0.81
CA TRP A 32 -5.30 10.98 -0.34
C TRP A 32 -3.79 10.82 -0.09
N ALA A 33 -3.06 11.92 -0.25
CA ALA A 33 -1.75 12.15 0.34
C ALA A 33 -1.65 13.62 0.73
N ASN A 34 -0.93 13.91 1.80
CA ASN A 34 -0.75 15.31 2.23
C ASN A 34 0.24 16.07 1.33
N ASP A 35 1.09 15.36 0.61
CA ASP A 35 2.02 15.91 -0.39
C ASP A 35 2.30 14.87 -1.48
N ASP A 36 2.34 15.30 -2.73
CA ASP A 36 2.76 14.51 -3.89
C ASP A 36 3.38 15.41 -4.97
N LEU A 37 4.13 16.46 -4.52
CA LEU A 37 4.60 17.51 -5.41
C LEU A 37 5.51 16.97 -6.53
N PHE A 38 6.44 16.09 -6.21
CA PHE A 38 7.43 15.62 -7.18
C PHE A 38 6.95 14.41 -7.99
N ALA A 39 6.17 13.53 -7.36
CA ALA A 39 5.61 12.38 -8.07
C ALA A 39 4.28 11.92 -7.46
N GLU A 40 3.38 11.52 -8.36
CA GLU A 40 1.97 11.23 -8.07
C GLU A 40 1.80 10.06 -7.09
N LYS A 41 0.95 10.25 -6.08
CA LYS A 41 0.60 9.21 -5.11
C LYS A 41 0.01 7.94 -5.73
N GLU A 42 -0.65 8.08 -6.87
CA GLU A 42 -1.27 6.97 -7.62
C GLU A 42 -0.26 5.93 -8.10
N ASN A 43 1.02 6.30 -8.19
CA ASN A 43 2.08 5.38 -8.58
C ASN A 43 2.32 4.27 -7.53
N LEU A 44 1.98 4.51 -6.25
CA LEU A 44 2.15 3.55 -5.16
C LEU A 44 1.53 2.18 -5.46
N ILE A 45 0.38 2.17 -6.12
CA ILE A 45 -0.41 0.95 -6.33
C ILE A 45 -0.46 0.49 -7.79
N LYS A 46 0.40 1.01 -8.66
CA LYS A 46 0.55 0.49 -10.03
C LYS A 46 0.97 -0.98 -9.98
N PRO A 47 0.37 -1.86 -10.80
CA PRO A 47 0.74 -3.29 -10.84
C PRO A 47 2.17 -3.51 -11.33
N ALA A 48 2.59 -2.76 -12.36
CA ALA A 48 3.92 -2.89 -12.94
C ALA A 48 5.04 -2.51 -11.96
N PRO A 49 6.22 -3.12 -12.07
CA PRO A 49 7.42 -2.64 -11.39
C PRO A 49 7.71 -1.17 -11.72
N ALA A 50 8.46 -0.51 -10.85
CA ALA A 50 8.89 0.86 -11.10
C ALA A 50 9.94 0.90 -12.22
N GLU A 51 9.85 1.92 -13.08
CA GLU A 51 10.76 2.14 -14.20
C GLU A 51 11.67 3.33 -13.93
N PHE A 52 12.95 3.18 -14.27
CA PHE A 52 13.84 4.32 -14.32
C PHE A 52 13.68 5.05 -15.65
N ARG A 53 13.33 6.35 -15.59
CA ARG A 53 13.10 7.20 -16.78
C ARG A 53 14.04 8.42 -16.74
N PRO A 54 15.33 8.24 -17.06
CA PRO A 54 16.28 9.33 -17.05
C PRO A 54 15.93 10.40 -18.09
N ALA A 55 16.20 11.65 -17.75
CA ALA A 55 15.99 12.81 -18.63
C ALA A 55 14.57 12.94 -19.23
N THR A 56 13.58 12.34 -18.56
CA THR A 56 12.16 12.45 -18.93
C THR A 56 11.51 13.51 -18.05
N PHE A 57 10.82 14.47 -18.66
CA PHE A 57 10.18 15.58 -17.96
C PHE A 57 8.68 15.58 -18.23
N GLY A 58 7.90 15.85 -17.21
CA GLY A 58 6.44 16.00 -17.23
C GLY A 58 6.03 17.33 -16.61
N HIS A 59 4.76 17.47 -16.28
CA HIS A 59 4.22 18.70 -15.70
C HIS A 59 4.75 19.02 -14.28
N LYS A 60 5.26 18.01 -13.57
CA LYS A 60 5.91 18.15 -12.24
C LYS A 60 7.45 18.25 -12.32
N GLY A 61 8.04 18.38 -13.49
CA GLY A 61 9.49 18.36 -13.70
C GLY A 61 10.00 16.99 -14.12
N GLN A 62 11.14 16.54 -13.59
CA GLN A 62 11.68 15.22 -13.89
C GLN A 62 10.70 14.11 -13.43
N VAL A 63 10.47 13.13 -14.28
CA VAL A 63 9.53 12.03 -13.98
C VAL A 63 10.21 11.02 -13.08
N TYR A 64 9.60 10.79 -11.91
CA TYR A 64 9.89 9.69 -11.00
C TYR A 64 8.70 8.73 -10.98
N ASP A 65 8.95 7.44 -11.19
CA ASP A 65 7.89 6.43 -11.18
C ASP A 65 7.65 5.87 -9.77
N GLY A 66 7.11 6.72 -8.93
CA GLY A 66 6.77 6.49 -7.53
C GLY A 66 5.96 7.65 -6.97
N TRP A 67 5.69 7.63 -5.69
CA TRP A 67 5.20 8.76 -4.90
C TRP A 67 6.37 9.47 -4.28
N GLU A 68 6.51 10.78 -4.47
CA GLU A 68 7.60 11.57 -3.90
C GLU A 68 7.09 12.93 -3.39
N THR A 69 7.44 13.21 -2.14
CA THR A 69 7.04 14.41 -1.41
C THR A 69 8.16 15.47 -1.39
N ARG A 70 7.80 16.68 -1.00
CA ARG A 70 8.76 17.75 -0.77
C ARG A 70 9.69 17.44 0.39
N ARG A 71 10.94 17.91 0.25
CA ARG A 71 11.89 17.85 1.35
C ARG A 71 11.43 18.73 2.52
N ARG A 72 11.19 18.12 3.67
CA ARG A 72 10.87 18.81 4.91
C ARG A 72 12.16 19.29 5.59
N ARG A 73 12.29 20.60 5.73
CA ARG A 73 13.47 21.21 6.37
C ARG A 73 13.08 21.78 7.73
N GLY A 74 13.97 21.65 8.74
CA GLY A 74 13.74 22.21 10.08
C GLY A 74 12.60 21.56 10.87
N THR A 75 12.27 20.31 10.55
CA THR A 75 11.17 19.58 11.18
C THR A 75 11.64 18.79 12.42
N THR A 76 10.71 18.54 13.35
CA THR A 76 10.93 17.65 14.49
C THR A 76 10.94 16.18 14.06
N GLY A 77 11.46 15.29 14.91
CA GLY A 77 11.59 13.86 14.60
C GLY A 77 10.27 13.12 14.29
N ASP A 78 9.11 13.70 14.61
CA ASP A 78 7.79 13.11 14.36
C ASP A 78 7.11 13.65 13.10
N SER A 79 7.76 14.58 12.40
CA SER A 79 7.25 15.07 11.14
C SER A 79 7.23 13.98 10.08
N HIS A 80 6.13 13.84 9.35
CA HIS A 80 5.96 12.82 8.34
C HIS A 80 5.02 13.25 7.22
N ASP A 81 5.12 12.57 6.09
CA ASP A 81 4.11 12.60 5.03
C ASP A 81 3.35 11.28 5.02
N SER A 82 2.09 11.33 4.59
CA SER A 82 1.22 10.16 4.61
C SER A 82 0.39 10.04 3.34
N ALA A 83 0.10 8.80 2.97
CA ALA A 83 -0.88 8.47 1.95
C ALA A 83 -1.91 7.47 2.49
N ILE A 84 -3.18 7.65 2.11
CA ILE A 84 -4.28 6.76 2.47
C ILE A 84 -4.72 5.98 1.25
N ILE A 85 -4.69 4.66 1.36
CA ILE A 85 -5.02 3.71 0.31
C ILE A 85 -6.26 2.93 0.72
N ARG A 86 -7.29 2.93 -0.12
CA ARG A 86 -8.39 1.99 -0.04
C ARG A 86 -7.99 0.69 -0.70
N LEU A 87 -8.15 -0.43 0.00
CA LEU A 87 -7.96 -1.76 -0.58
C LEU A 87 -9.04 -2.03 -1.63
N GLY A 88 -8.65 -2.68 -2.73
CA GLY A 88 -9.60 -3.15 -3.73
C GLY A 88 -10.51 -4.25 -3.21
N VAL A 89 -9.95 -5.11 -2.35
CA VAL A 89 -10.67 -6.14 -1.62
C VAL A 89 -10.33 -6.00 -0.14
N PRO A 90 -11.29 -5.70 0.74
CA PRO A 90 -11.07 -5.74 2.17
C PRO A 90 -10.67 -7.15 2.62
N GLY A 91 -9.76 -7.24 3.60
CA GLY A 91 -9.27 -8.56 3.99
C GLY A 91 -8.32 -8.57 5.19
N LEU A 92 -7.75 -9.74 5.43
CA LEU A 92 -6.71 -9.95 6.44
C LEU A 92 -5.35 -9.60 5.83
N VAL A 93 -4.69 -8.58 6.35
CA VAL A 93 -3.34 -8.20 5.92
C VAL A 93 -2.32 -9.12 6.58
N ARG A 94 -1.47 -9.77 5.79
CA ARG A 94 -0.41 -10.70 6.23
C ARG A 94 0.99 -10.11 6.12
N GLY A 95 1.14 -9.09 5.30
CA GLY A 95 2.38 -8.35 5.17
C GLY A 95 2.26 -7.21 4.18
N VAL A 96 3.22 -6.30 4.25
CA VAL A 96 3.34 -5.19 3.32
C VAL A 96 4.75 -5.13 2.75
N VAL A 97 4.89 -4.53 1.57
CA VAL A 97 6.19 -4.27 0.96
C VAL A 97 6.25 -2.78 0.61
N VAL A 98 7.24 -2.09 1.17
CA VAL A 98 7.62 -0.73 0.76
C VAL A 98 8.78 -0.85 -0.22
N ASP A 99 8.50 -0.60 -1.49
CA ASP A 99 9.48 -0.68 -2.58
C ASP A 99 10.01 0.73 -2.86
N THR A 100 11.31 0.90 -2.69
CA THR A 100 12.02 2.17 -2.92
C THR A 100 12.89 2.12 -4.18
N ALA A 101 12.57 1.22 -5.13
CA ALA A 101 13.32 1.08 -6.38
C ALA A 101 13.56 2.45 -7.05
N TRP A 102 14.81 2.70 -7.45
CA TRP A 102 15.31 3.93 -8.06
C TRP A 102 15.39 5.16 -7.13
N PHE A 103 14.90 5.08 -5.90
CA PHE A 103 15.09 6.10 -4.87
C PHE A 103 16.34 5.78 -4.05
N THR A 104 17.50 6.18 -4.54
CA THR A 104 18.80 5.84 -3.93
C THR A 104 19.23 6.81 -2.83
N GLY A 105 18.86 8.09 -2.92
CA GLY A 105 19.25 9.14 -1.96
C GLY A 105 18.09 9.93 -1.39
N ASN A 106 16.91 9.75 -1.92
CA ASN A 106 15.69 10.48 -1.61
C ASN A 106 14.55 9.55 -1.11
N TYR A 107 14.89 8.32 -0.73
CA TYR A 107 13.94 7.44 -0.04
C TYR A 107 13.74 7.89 1.42
N PRO A 108 12.59 7.59 2.06
CA PRO A 108 12.38 7.91 3.46
C PRO A 108 13.25 7.01 4.34
N PRO A 109 13.96 7.54 5.35
CA PRO A 109 14.73 6.71 6.30
C PRO A 109 13.89 5.71 7.09
N GLN A 110 12.63 6.06 7.36
CA GLN A 110 11.72 5.24 8.15
C GLN A 110 10.29 5.35 7.63
N ILE A 111 9.50 4.32 7.90
CA ILE A 111 8.06 4.26 7.60
C ILE A 111 7.26 3.72 8.78
N SER A 112 5.96 3.96 8.78
CA SER A 112 5.00 3.18 9.56
C SER A 112 3.77 2.87 8.72
N VAL A 113 3.03 1.82 9.11
CA VAL A 113 1.81 1.42 8.42
C VAL A 113 0.70 1.22 9.43
N GLU A 114 -0.43 1.81 9.17
CA GLU A 114 -1.63 1.67 9.96
C GLU A 114 -2.80 1.22 9.09
N ALA A 115 -3.80 0.63 9.71
CA ALA A 115 -5.01 0.16 9.02
C ALA A 115 -6.28 0.59 9.75
N ALA A 116 -7.35 0.67 8.98
CA ALA A 116 -8.69 0.88 9.50
C ALA A 116 -9.71 0.05 8.72
N TYR A 117 -10.77 -0.37 9.40
CA TYR A 117 -11.95 -0.91 8.75
C TYR A 117 -13.05 0.16 8.76
N VAL A 118 -13.42 0.62 7.59
CA VAL A 118 -14.50 1.59 7.40
C VAL A 118 -15.41 1.07 6.30
N GLU A 119 -16.70 1.02 6.56
CA GLU A 119 -17.71 0.58 5.59
C GLU A 119 -18.08 1.71 4.60
N GLY A 120 -18.49 1.32 3.42
CA GLY A 120 -18.95 2.24 2.40
C GLY A 120 -17.82 3.05 1.76
N TYR A 121 -18.12 4.31 1.49
CA TYR A 121 -17.21 5.26 0.82
C TYR A 121 -17.06 6.51 1.69
N PRO A 122 -16.24 6.45 2.75
CA PRO A 122 -16.01 7.61 3.62
C PRO A 122 -15.35 8.75 2.83
N SER A 123 -15.63 9.97 3.23
CA SER A 123 -14.92 11.14 2.69
C SER A 123 -13.47 11.15 3.14
N VAL A 124 -12.63 11.90 2.43
CA VAL A 124 -11.22 12.09 2.80
C VAL A 124 -11.08 12.71 4.18
N GLU A 125 -11.91 13.71 4.50
CA GLU A 125 -11.93 14.37 5.81
C GLU A 125 -12.28 13.39 6.94
N GLU A 126 -13.22 12.48 6.71
CA GLU A 126 -13.54 11.43 7.67
C GLU A 126 -12.37 10.50 7.91
N LEU A 127 -11.67 10.09 6.84
CA LEU A 127 -10.50 9.22 6.94
C LEU A 127 -9.33 9.88 7.65
N VAL A 128 -9.11 11.17 7.42
CA VAL A 128 -7.98 11.90 8.01
C VAL A 128 -8.26 12.23 9.47
N ASP A 129 -9.47 12.75 9.81
CA ASP A 129 -9.75 13.41 11.08
C ASP A 129 -10.53 12.55 12.07
N LYS A 130 -11.33 11.57 11.60
CA LYS A 130 -12.30 10.89 12.47
C LYS A 130 -12.05 9.40 12.66
N VAL A 131 -11.31 8.78 11.75
CA VAL A 131 -11.08 7.33 11.78
C VAL A 131 -10.00 6.99 12.81
N THR A 132 -10.27 5.97 13.61
CA THR A 132 -9.26 5.39 14.49
C THR A 132 -8.40 4.40 13.70
N TRP A 133 -7.11 4.68 13.63
CA TRP A 133 -6.14 3.85 12.94
C TRP A 133 -5.45 2.89 13.91
N THR A 134 -5.26 1.65 13.46
CA THR A 134 -4.54 0.61 14.21
C THR A 134 -3.19 0.37 13.55
N THR A 135 -2.13 0.42 14.33
CA THR A 135 -0.76 0.18 13.83
C THR A 135 -0.58 -1.28 13.42
N LEU A 136 -0.16 -1.49 12.19
CA LEU A 136 0.23 -2.80 11.65
C LEU A 136 1.75 -2.97 11.58
N VAL A 137 2.47 -1.89 11.28
CA VAL A 137 3.93 -1.84 11.27
C VAL A 137 4.34 -0.59 12.03
N GLU A 138 5.03 -0.81 13.14
CA GLU A 138 5.63 0.27 13.93
C GLU A 138 6.68 1.02 13.11
N ARG A 139 7.01 2.26 13.52
CA ARG A 139 8.02 3.06 12.84
C ARG A 139 9.32 2.27 12.69
N SER A 140 9.67 1.96 11.46
CA SER A 140 10.74 1.02 11.08
C SER A 140 11.61 1.59 9.98
N GLY A 141 12.90 1.26 10.01
CA GLY A 141 13.86 1.66 8.98
C GLY A 141 13.60 0.96 7.65
N VAL A 142 13.86 1.65 6.55
CA VAL A 142 13.88 1.09 5.19
C VAL A 142 15.19 1.44 4.50
N ASN A 143 15.54 0.64 3.50
CA ASN A 143 16.69 0.87 2.64
C ASN A 143 16.23 1.48 1.31
N GLY A 144 17.11 2.29 0.69
CA GLY A 144 16.89 2.81 -0.65
C GLY A 144 17.13 1.75 -1.72
N ASP A 145 16.53 1.95 -2.88
CA ASP A 145 16.62 1.05 -4.04
C ASP A 145 16.41 -0.43 -3.69
N THR A 146 15.44 -0.69 -2.81
CA THR A 146 15.24 -2.00 -2.19
C THR A 146 13.77 -2.28 -1.94
N ARG A 147 13.38 -3.54 -2.06
CA ARG A 147 12.07 -4.01 -1.58
C ARG A 147 12.18 -4.32 -0.09
N ASN A 148 11.45 -3.57 0.72
CA ASN A 148 11.44 -3.68 2.18
C ASN A 148 10.17 -4.40 2.64
N PRO A 149 10.21 -5.72 2.92
CA PRO A 149 9.06 -6.49 3.36
C PRO A 149 8.88 -6.39 4.88
N PHE A 150 7.62 -6.25 5.31
CA PHE A 150 7.22 -6.25 6.72
C PHE A 150 6.09 -7.27 6.91
N LYS A 151 6.32 -8.24 7.80
CA LYS A 151 5.27 -9.19 8.19
C LYS A 151 4.27 -8.52 9.11
N VAL A 152 3.00 -8.76 8.87
CA VAL A 152 1.88 -8.29 9.70
C VAL A 152 1.21 -9.50 10.36
N ASN A 153 0.98 -9.39 11.67
CA ASN A 153 0.26 -10.39 12.42
C ASN A 153 -1.07 -9.79 12.93
N SER A 154 -2.05 -9.72 12.05
CA SER A 154 -3.39 -9.21 12.36
C SER A 154 -4.44 -10.24 11.97
N SER A 155 -5.41 -10.45 12.86
CA SER A 155 -6.60 -11.28 12.61
C SER A 155 -7.83 -10.44 12.24
N GLN A 156 -7.70 -9.12 12.17
CA GLN A 156 -8.80 -8.21 11.84
C GLN A 156 -8.88 -7.99 10.34
N ARG A 157 -10.10 -7.74 9.87
CA ARG A 157 -10.38 -7.34 8.49
C ARG A 157 -10.15 -5.85 8.34
N TRP A 158 -9.44 -5.44 7.27
CA TRP A 158 -9.12 -4.07 6.96
C TRP A 158 -9.67 -3.65 5.60
N SER A 159 -10.02 -2.40 5.45
CA SER A 159 -10.48 -1.81 4.19
C SER A 159 -9.60 -0.65 3.72
N HIS A 160 -8.88 0.01 4.64
CA HIS A 160 -8.03 1.15 4.37
C HIS A 160 -6.67 0.98 5.05
N ILE A 161 -5.63 1.45 4.38
CA ILE A 161 -4.25 1.46 4.88
C ILE A 161 -3.71 2.88 4.81
N ARG A 162 -3.00 3.31 5.83
CA ARG A 162 -2.23 4.55 5.86
C ARG A 162 -0.74 4.22 5.90
N LEU A 163 -0.01 4.66 4.88
CA LEU A 163 1.44 4.62 4.83
C LEU A 163 1.95 6.00 5.26
N SER A 164 2.80 6.04 6.30
CA SER A 164 3.51 7.24 6.72
C SER A 164 5.00 7.09 6.46
N ILE A 165 5.64 8.14 5.93
CA ILE A 165 7.06 8.20 5.62
C ILE A 165 7.73 9.31 6.44
N TYR A 166 8.89 9.05 7.04
CA TYR A 166 9.55 9.96 7.98
C TYR A 166 10.95 10.39 7.48
N PRO A 167 11.24 11.71 7.41
CA PRO A 167 10.30 12.84 7.48
C PRO A 167 9.57 13.06 6.16
N ASP A 168 10.19 12.69 5.04
CA ASP A 168 9.78 12.85 3.66
C ASP A 168 10.50 11.82 2.77
N GLY A 169 10.22 11.81 1.48
CA GLY A 169 10.98 11.02 0.51
C GLY A 169 10.14 10.42 -0.60
N GLY A 170 10.74 9.44 -1.29
CA GLY A 170 10.14 8.74 -2.39
C GLY A 170 9.93 7.25 -2.11
N VAL A 171 8.77 6.74 -2.51
CA VAL A 171 8.40 5.32 -2.48
C VAL A 171 7.89 4.94 -3.87
N ALA A 172 8.56 3.98 -4.50
CA ALA A 172 8.21 3.54 -5.85
C ALA A 172 6.87 2.80 -5.88
N ARG A 173 6.73 1.79 -5.02
CA ARG A 173 5.50 0.99 -4.91
C ARG A 173 5.22 0.63 -3.45
N PHE A 174 3.95 0.46 -3.17
CA PHE A 174 3.49 -0.07 -1.90
C PHE A 174 2.54 -1.24 -2.15
N ARG A 175 2.84 -2.40 -1.55
CA ARG A 175 2.05 -3.63 -1.70
C ARG A 175 1.46 -4.05 -0.38
N VAL A 176 0.24 -4.54 -0.39
CA VAL A 176 -0.48 -5.05 0.78
C VAL A 176 -0.91 -6.47 0.51
N HIS A 177 -0.10 -7.42 0.94
CA HIS A 177 -0.35 -8.84 0.72
C HIS A 177 -1.26 -9.42 1.79
N GLY A 178 -2.29 -10.16 1.36
CA GLY A 178 -3.24 -10.73 2.30
C GLY A 178 -4.32 -11.59 1.68
N GLU A 179 -5.28 -11.96 2.51
CA GLU A 179 -6.43 -12.80 2.16
C GLU A 179 -7.66 -11.90 2.04
N GLY A 180 -8.20 -11.76 0.82
CA GLY A 180 -9.44 -11.02 0.59
C GLY A 180 -10.62 -11.69 1.29
N LEU A 181 -11.38 -10.91 2.03
CA LEU A 181 -12.61 -11.37 2.70
C LEU A 181 -13.80 -10.54 2.17
N LEU A 182 -14.62 -11.16 1.36
CA LEU A 182 -15.87 -10.56 0.93
C LEU A 182 -16.81 -10.44 2.15
N ASN A 183 -17.56 -9.35 2.21
CA ASN A 183 -18.64 -9.26 3.19
C ASN A 183 -19.80 -10.11 2.68
N PRO A 184 -20.20 -11.21 3.38
CA PRO A 184 -21.31 -12.04 2.95
C PRO A 184 -22.64 -11.24 2.87
N ASP A 185 -22.79 -10.20 3.69
CA ASP A 185 -24.00 -9.37 3.72
C ASP A 185 -24.07 -8.39 2.53
N SER A 186 -22.95 -8.18 1.81
CA SER A 186 -22.88 -7.30 0.62
C SER A 186 -23.15 -8.03 -0.70
N VAL A 187 -23.32 -9.35 -0.68
CA VAL A 187 -23.64 -10.16 -1.86
C VAL A 187 -25.14 -10.10 -2.10
N SER A 188 -25.61 -9.13 -2.87
CA SER A 188 -26.95 -9.13 -3.41
C SER A 188 -27.05 -10.22 -4.47
N TYR A 189 -27.70 -11.32 -4.15
CA TYR A 189 -28.05 -12.33 -5.15
C TYR A 189 -29.17 -11.77 -6.02
N THR A 190 -28.85 -11.25 -7.19
CA THR A 190 -29.86 -11.11 -8.23
C THR A 190 -30.19 -12.50 -8.72
N HIS A 191 -31.33 -13.03 -8.25
CA HIS A 191 -31.93 -14.20 -8.86
C HIS A 191 -32.31 -13.86 -10.30
N LEU A 192 -31.48 -14.25 -11.24
CA LEU A 192 -31.88 -14.34 -12.65
C LEU A 192 -32.85 -15.54 -12.74
N THR A 193 -34.14 -15.25 -12.65
CA THR A 193 -35.17 -16.19 -13.08
C THR A 193 -35.07 -16.31 -14.59
N LEU A 194 -34.52 -17.42 -15.06
CA LEU A 194 -34.60 -17.79 -16.47
C LEU A 194 -36.09 -17.90 -16.85
N PRO A 195 -36.55 -17.25 -17.89
CA PRO A 195 -37.92 -17.44 -18.36
C PRO A 195 -38.08 -18.90 -18.79
N THR A 196 -39.00 -19.59 -18.16
CA THR A 196 -39.42 -20.96 -18.59
C THR A 196 -40.06 -20.82 -19.98
N ILE A 197 -39.35 -21.24 -21.01
CA ILE A 197 -39.94 -21.36 -22.34
C ILE A 197 -40.89 -22.58 -22.29
N LEU A 198 -42.18 -22.31 -22.23
CA LEU A 198 -43.18 -23.33 -22.42
C LEU A 198 -43.21 -23.68 -23.91
N LEU A 199 -42.67 -24.88 -24.25
CA LEU A 199 -42.87 -25.43 -25.60
C LEU A 199 -44.31 -25.98 -25.66
N VAL A 200 -45.10 -25.35 -26.55
CA VAL A 200 -46.40 -25.89 -27.01
C VAL A 200 -46.14 -26.71 -28.26
#